data_5004d6b50a845ca389a059be4d0c297a
#
_entry.id   5004d6b50a845ca389a059be4d0c297a
#
_cell.length_a   1.000
_cell.length_b   1.000
_cell.length_c   1.000
_cell.angle_alpha   90.00
_cell.angle_beta   90.00
_cell.angle_gamma   90.00
#
_symmetry.space_group_name_H-M   'P 1'
#
loop_
_entity.id
_entity.type
_entity.pdbx_description
1 polymer ?
#
loop_
_entity_poly.entity_id
_entity_poly.type
_entity_poly.pdbx_seq_one_letter_code
_entity_poly.pdbx_strand_id
1 'polypeptide(L)'
;DLLIFLSLIVVIFLKKKYILKLLIKFLLFSFKYYPLIFIINFFTENDLRLKTKVFYSSLLILFSGVLIFFNLEDLKYVAADFENIGRNIRFSYSINSFSRTIDHFNLLDKNLIKPFLILLLFIFSTTLYIFFNKKIKSPLEKERHFYYPRAKLFLISTNLLIILYLFFNNNYFREVFFIGVVPYLLIVKNEKCVFSKICLSLILFKYLFMIFFWPKVLFSDINNDIFSQLILGIKILLDYIIIIFLTPYIIKLNLILFKKTFKLSS
;
A
#
# COMPACT_ATOMS: atom_id res chain seq x y z
N ASP A 1 -9.31 -9.90 -0.83
CA ASP A 1 -8.56 -8.81 -0.17
C ASP A 1 -8.99 -8.60 1.27
N LEU A 2 -10.30 -8.62 1.58
CA LEU A 2 -10.79 -8.54 2.96
C LEU A 2 -10.25 -9.70 3.82
N LEU A 3 -10.30 -10.93 3.32
CA LEU A 3 -9.76 -12.10 4.01
C LEU A 3 -8.28 -11.94 4.33
N ILE A 4 -7.51 -11.42 3.37
CA ILE A 4 -6.07 -11.16 3.55
C ILE A 4 -5.84 -10.07 4.61
N PHE A 5 -6.65 -9.01 4.59
CA PHE A 5 -6.59 -7.96 5.60
C PHE A 5 -6.92 -8.48 7.01
N LEU A 6 -7.99 -9.26 7.16
CA LEU A 6 -8.36 -9.88 8.43
C LEU A 6 -7.26 -10.84 8.93
N SER A 7 -6.71 -11.65 8.03
CA SER A 7 -5.60 -12.56 8.37
C SER A 7 -4.33 -11.80 8.77
N LEU A 8 -4.06 -10.63 8.17
CA LEU A 8 -2.98 -9.76 8.60
C LEU A 8 -3.18 -9.30 10.04
N ILE A 9 -4.41 -8.90 10.40
CA ILE A 9 -4.73 -8.53 11.77
C ILE A 9 -4.45 -9.71 12.72
N VAL A 10 -4.92 -10.90 12.39
CA VAL A 10 -4.66 -12.11 13.17
C VAL A 10 -3.16 -12.36 13.35
N VAL A 11 -2.38 -12.30 12.26
CA VAL A 11 -0.92 -12.50 12.29
C VAL A 11 -0.23 -11.48 13.19
N ILE A 12 -0.69 -10.22 13.22
CA ILE A 12 -0.12 -9.19 14.10
C ILE A 12 -0.40 -9.47 15.58
N PHE A 13 -1.59 -9.99 15.90
CA PHE A 13 -1.98 -10.29 17.28
C PHE A 13 -1.43 -11.63 17.81
N LEU A 14 -1.02 -12.54 16.95
CA LEU A 14 -0.40 -13.82 17.35
C LEU A 14 1.00 -13.57 17.95
N LYS A 15 1.06 -13.37 19.26
CA LYS A 15 2.33 -13.20 19.99
C LYS A 15 3.11 -14.53 20.05
N LYS A 16 4.42 -14.51 19.74
CA LYS A 16 5.38 -15.66 19.89
C LYS A 16 5.02 -16.94 19.09
N LYS A 17 3.92 -16.99 18.34
CA LYS A 17 3.54 -18.16 17.53
C LYS A 17 4.09 -18.03 16.09
N TYR A 18 5.41 -18.02 15.95
CA TYR A 18 6.08 -17.68 14.67
C TYR A 18 5.83 -18.70 13.55
N ILE A 19 5.77 -19.99 13.89
CA ILE A 19 5.45 -21.06 12.91
C ILE A 19 4.03 -20.88 12.39
N LEU A 20 3.06 -20.61 13.26
CA LEU A 20 1.68 -20.36 12.86
C LEU A 20 1.58 -19.10 11.97
N LYS A 21 2.32 -18.03 12.31
CA LYS A 21 2.41 -16.85 11.44
C LYS A 21 2.97 -17.18 10.05
N LEU A 22 3.97 -18.05 9.99
CA LEU A 22 4.55 -18.51 8.73
C LEU A 22 3.53 -19.31 7.91
N LEU A 23 2.85 -20.26 8.53
CA LEU A 23 1.82 -21.08 7.88
C LEU A 23 0.67 -20.22 7.32
N ILE A 24 0.17 -19.26 8.11
CA ILE A 24 -0.87 -18.33 7.63
C ILE A 24 -0.38 -17.55 6.41
N LYS A 25 0.88 -17.07 6.40
CA LYS A 25 1.44 -16.33 5.27
C LYS A 25 1.61 -17.22 4.03
N PHE A 26 2.00 -18.47 4.19
CA PHE A 26 2.04 -19.44 3.09
C PHE A 26 0.66 -19.66 2.48
N LEU A 27 -0.34 -19.88 3.34
CA LEU A 27 -1.70 -20.04 2.89
C LEU A 27 -2.22 -18.80 2.14
N LEU A 28 -1.95 -17.61 2.66
CA LEU A 28 -2.36 -16.36 2.03
C LEU A 28 -1.64 -16.13 0.69
N PHE A 29 -0.38 -16.51 0.60
CA PHE A 29 0.39 -16.41 -0.61
C PHE A 29 -0.13 -17.35 -1.72
N SER A 30 -0.59 -18.54 -1.38
CA SER A 30 -1.19 -19.46 -2.36
C SER A 30 -2.50 -18.94 -2.96
N PHE A 31 -3.21 -18.05 -2.27
CA PHE A 31 -4.39 -17.35 -2.83
C PHE A 31 -4.04 -16.12 -3.66
N LYS A 32 -3.00 -15.38 -3.25
CA LYS A 32 -2.55 -14.14 -3.92
C LYS A 32 -1.08 -13.86 -3.61
N TYR A 33 -0.31 -13.41 -4.60
CA TYR A 33 1.15 -13.26 -4.49
C TYR A 33 1.61 -12.05 -3.68
N TYR A 34 0.81 -10.99 -3.55
CA TYR A 34 1.21 -9.79 -2.82
C TYR A 34 1.37 -9.94 -1.30
N PRO A 35 0.78 -10.94 -0.59
CA PRO A 35 1.09 -11.16 0.82
C PRO A 35 2.57 -11.41 1.14
N LEU A 36 3.43 -11.60 0.14
CA LEU A 36 4.89 -11.68 0.33
C LEU A 36 5.43 -10.46 1.11
N ILE A 37 4.82 -9.29 0.96
CA ILE A 37 5.15 -8.07 1.72
C ILE A 37 5.02 -8.28 3.22
N PHE A 38 4.25 -9.27 3.67
CA PHE A 38 4.13 -9.61 5.10
C PHE A 38 5.45 -10.12 5.72
N ILE A 39 6.49 -10.31 4.92
CA ILE A 39 7.87 -10.51 5.39
C ILE A 39 8.27 -9.40 6.37
N ILE A 40 7.86 -8.16 6.13
CA ILE A 40 8.13 -7.01 7.00
C ILE A 40 7.69 -7.27 8.44
N ASN A 41 6.63 -8.05 8.64
CA ASN A 41 6.17 -8.40 9.99
C ASN A 41 7.24 -9.16 10.80
N PHE A 42 8.05 -10.03 10.20
CA PHE A 42 9.13 -10.71 10.94
C PHE A 42 10.18 -9.74 11.43
N PHE A 43 10.49 -8.71 10.64
CA PHE A 43 11.45 -7.68 11.04
C PHE A 43 10.93 -6.78 12.17
N THR A 44 9.61 -6.66 12.31
CA THR A 44 8.99 -5.90 13.43
C THR A 44 8.91 -6.68 14.73
N GLU A 45 9.21 -8.00 14.74
CA GLU A 45 9.24 -8.81 15.96
C GLU A 45 10.56 -8.59 16.73
N ASN A 46 10.44 -8.02 17.94
CA ASN A 46 11.64 -7.70 18.74
C ASN A 46 12.23 -8.92 19.42
N ASP A 47 11.41 -9.93 19.72
CA ASP A 47 11.83 -11.15 20.41
C ASP A 47 12.66 -12.09 19.53
N LEU A 48 12.67 -11.87 18.21
CA LEU A 48 13.41 -12.70 17.28
C LEU A 48 14.82 -12.16 17.04
N ARG A 49 15.81 -13.05 17.08
CA ARG A 49 17.18 -12.75 16.63
C ARG A 49 17.21 -12.51 15.12
N LEU A 50 18.15 -11.70 14.64
CA LEU A 50 18.28 -11.37 13.23
C LEU A 50 18.37 -12.63 12.33
N LYS A 51 19.19 -13.62 12.74
CA LYS A 51 19.32 -14.90 12.02
C LYS A 51 17.98 -15.59 11.83
N THR A 52 17.13 -15.61 12.86
CA THR A 52 15.81 -16.23 12.82
C THR A 52 14.83 -15.43 11.94
N LYS A 53 14.90 -14.09 11.96
CA LYS A 53 14.11 -13.23 11.06
C LYS A 53 14.45 -13.50 9.61
N VAL A 54 15.74 -13.54 9.30
CA VAL A 54 16.24 -13.83 7.94
C VAL A 54 15.81 -15.23 7.53
N PHE A 55 15.96 -16.23 8.41
CA PHE A 55 15.55 -17.61 8.12
C PHE A 55 14.07 -17.73 7.74
N TYR A 56 13.15 -17.18 8.55
CA TYR A 56 11.72 -17.21 8.22
C TYR A 56 11.38 -16.43 6.95
N SER A 57 12.06 -15.31 6.72
CA SER A 57 11.88 -14.52 5.50
C SER A 57 12.36 -15.28 4.26
N SER A 58 13.53 -15.91 4.33
CA SER A 58 14.08 -16.72 3.23
C SER A 58 13.21 -17.93 2.93
N LEU A 59 12.69 -18.59 3.97
CA LEU A 59 11.77 -19.72 3.80
C LEU A 59 10.49 -19.29 3.07
N LEU A 60 9.93 -18.13 3.43
CA LEU A 60 8.75 -17.59 2.76
C LEU A 60 9.04 -17.23 1.30
N ILE A 61 10.18 -16.61 1.02
CA ILE A 61 10.61 -16.25 -0.34
C ILE A 61 10.79 -17.51 -1.18
N LEU A 62 11.50 -18.50 -0.65
CA LEU A 62 11.76 -19.76 -1.36
C LEU A 62 10.45 -20.48 -1.69
N PHE A 63 9.57 -20.63 -0.72
CA PHE A 63 8.26 -21.24 -0.94
C PHE A 63 7.43 -20.46 -1.96
N SER A 64 7.45 -19.13 -1.88
CA SER A 64 6.77 -18.27 -2.84
C SER A 64 7.35 -18.42 -4.24
N GLY A 65 8.68 -18.52 -4.37
CA GLY A 65 9.34 -18.75 -5.64
C GLY A 65 8.98 -20.10 -6.27
N VAL A 66 8.91 -21.14 -5.46
CA VAL A 66 8.47 -22.48 -5.89
C VAL A 66 7.03 -22.44 -6.41
N LEU A 67 6.10 -21.83 -5.66
CA LEU A 67 4.71 -21.70 -6.11
C LEU A 67 4.58 -20.89 -7.39
N ILE A 68 5.32 -19.77 -7.52
CA ILE A 68 5.33 -18.98 -8.76
C ILE A 68 5.85 -19.83 -9.92
N PHE A 69 6.93 -20.57 -9.71
CA PHE A 69 7.53 -21.40 -10.76
C PHE A 69 6.54 -22.46 -11.28
N PHE A 70 5.86 -23.18 -10.39
CA PHE A 70 4.88 -24.19 -10.79
C PHE A 70 3.62 -23.62 -11.44
N ASN A 71 3.26 -22.37 -11.14
CA ASN A 71 2.07 -21.72 -11.71
C ASN A 71 2.43 -20.63 -12.75
N LEU A 72 3.61 -20.71 -13.36
CA LEU A 72 4.11 -19.63 -14.23
C LEU A 72 3.27 -19.46 -15.51
N GLU A 73 2.74 -20.53 -16.05
CA GLU A 73 1.87 -20.52 -17.23
C GLU A 73 0.49 -19.92 -16.88
N ASP A 74 -0.10 -20.36 -15.77
CA ASP A 74 -1.36 -19.80 -15.28
C ASP A 74 -1.23 -18.31 -14.97
N LEU A 75 -0.07 -17.89 -14.42
CA LEU A 75 0.21 -16.48 -14.17
C LEU A 75 0.31 -15.66 -15.44
N LYS A 76 0.90 -16.18 -16.50
CA LYS A 76 0.95 -15.50 -17.80
C LYS A 76 -0.45 -15.35 -18.39
N TYR A 77 -1.26 -16.41 -18.32
CA TYR A 77 -2.64 -16.39 -18.77
C TYR A 77 -3.48 -15.37 -17.99
N VAL A 78 -3.39 -15.41 -16.67
CA VAL A 78 -4.06 -14.46 -15.78
C VAL A 78 -3.57 -13.03 -16.02
N ALA A 79 -2.28 -12.81 -16.28
CA ALA A 79 -1.75 -11.47 -16.57
C ALA A 79 -2.32 -10.92 -17.87
N ALA A 80 -2.44 -11.74 -18.91
CA ALA A 80 -3.07 -11.35 -20.19
C ALA A 80 -4.55 -11.01 -20.03
N ASP A 81 -5.30 -11.80 -19.24
CA ASP A 81 -6.71 -11.50 -18.93
C ASP A 81 -6.85 -10.25 -18.05
N PHE A 82 -5.92 -10.01 -17.12
CA PHE A 82 -5.93 -8.77 -16.33
C PHE A 82 -5.70 -7.51 -17.15
N GLU A 83 -5.00 -7.57 -18.27
CA GLU A 83 -4.93 -6.45 -19.21
C GLU A 83 -6.31 -6.15 -19.84
N ASN A 84 -7.11 -7.17 -20.09
CA ASN A 84 -8.47 -7.02 -20.62
C ASN A 84 -9.47 -6.57 -19.54
N ILE A 85 -9.42 -7.12 -18.33
CA ILE A 85 -10.27 -6.73 -17.20
C ILE A 85 -9.88 -5.32 -16.67
N GLY A 86 -8.61 -4.97 -16.73
CA GLY A 86 -8.10 -3.63 -16.35
C GLY A 86 -8.56 -2.49 -17.28
N ARG A 87 -9.35 -2.75 -18.32
CA ARG A 87 -10.00 -1.71 -19.11
C ARG A 87 -11.10 -0.98 -18.34
N ASN A 88 -11.60 -1.55 -17.25
CA ASN A 88 -12.61 -0.88 -16.45
C ASN A 88 -11.96 0.08 -15.44
N ILE A 89 -11.64 1.30 -15.91
CA ILE A 89 -11.01 2.38 -15.15
C ILE A 89 -11.77 2.68 -13.84
N ARG A 90 -13.08 2.43 -13.82
CA ARG A 90 -13.97 2.68 -12.69
C ARG A 90 -13.51 2.00 -11.40
N PHE A 91 -13.04 0.78 -11.50
CA PHE A 91 -12.75 -0.09 -10.35
C PHE A 91 -11.26 -0.23 -10.05
N SER A 92 -10.41 0.57 -10.70
CA SER A 92 -8.98 0.40 -10.54
C SER A 92 -8.36 1.40 -9.57
N TYR A 93 -7.40 0.89 -8.80
CA TYR A 93 -6.54 1.62 -7.89
C TYR A 93 -5.09 1.33 -8.30
N SER A 94 -4.54 2.13 -9.19
CA SER A 94 -3.16 1.95 -9.66
C SER A 94 -2.66 3.17 -10.45
N ILE A 95 -1.34 3.29 -10.56
CA ILE A 95 -0.72 4.29 -11.42
C ILE A 95 -1.06 4.05 -12.90
N ASN A 96 -1.33 2.80 -13.29
CA ASN A 96 -1.77 2.47 -14.64
C ASN A 96 -3.18 3.04 -14.94
N SER A 97 -4.08 3.05 -13.94
CA SER A 97 -5.40 3.67 -14.09
C SER A 97 -5.27 5.17 -14.30
N PHE A 98 -4.37 5.82 -13.54
CA PHE A 98 -4.11 7.24 -13.70
C PHE A 98 -3.53 7.55 -15.08
N SER A 99 -2.56 6.76 -15.52
CA SER A 99 -1.97 6.88 -16.86
C SER A 99 -3.05 6.76 -17.98
N ARG A 100 -3.93 5.76 -17.88
CA ARG A 100 -5.02 5.57 -18.84
C ARG A 100 -6.04 6.72 -18.83
N THR A 101 -6.31 7.29 -17.68
CA THR A 101 -7.22 8.44 -17.58
C THR A 101 -6.62 9.66 -18.29
N ILE A 102 -5.32 9.93 -18.13
CA ILE A 102 -4.61 11.01 -18.83
C ILE A 102 -4.59 10.76 -20.35
N ASP A 103 -4.32 9.51 -20.75
CA ASP A 103 -4.34 9.08 -22.17
C ASP A 103 -5.71 9.31 -22.81
N HIS A 104 -6.78 9.03 -22.08
CA HIS A 104 -8.15 9.27 -22.56
C HIS A 104 -8.42 10.76 -22.88
N PHE A 105 -7.79 11.67 -22.15
CA PHE A 105 -7.88 13.12 -22.42
C PHE A 105 -6.87 13.63 -23.45
N ASN A 106 -6.06 12.76 -24.06
CA ASN A 106 -5.03 13.11 -25.07
C ASN A 106 -4.05 14.20 -24.60
N LEU A 107 -3.73 14.24 -23.30
CA LEU A 107 -2.87 15.26 -22.71
C LEU A 107 -1.37 15.01 -22.93
N LEU A 108 -0.97 13.76 -23.09
CA LEU A 108 0.44 13.35 -23.23
C LEU A 108 0.54 12.05 -24.06
N ASP A 109 1.74 11.80 -24.62
CA ASP A 109 2.02 10.52 -25.29
C ASP A 109 1.88 9.35 -24.32
N LYS A 110 1.10 8.35 -24.70
CA LYS A 110 0.76 7.17 -23.93
C LYS A 110 1.96 6.47 -23.31
N ASN A 111 3.07 6.39 -24.04
CA ASN A 111 4.28 5.68 -23.59
C ASN A 111 5.04 6.46 -22.50
N LEU A 112 4.86 7.77 -22.45
CA LEU A 112 5.55 8.66 -21.52
C LEU A 112 4.76 8.94 -20.24
N ILE A 113 3.45 8.76 -20.24
CA ILE A 113 2.57 9.12 -19.11
C ILE A 113 2.96 8.36 -17.85
N LYS A 114 3.08 7.04 -17.92
CA LYS A 114 3.38 6.21 -16.75
C LYS A 114 4.75 6.50 -16.13
N PRO A 115 5.86 6.50 -16.87
CA PRO A 115 7.17 6.86 -16.32
C PRO A 115 7.20 8.28 -15.77
N PHE A 116 6.51 9.22 -16.42
CA PHE A 116 6.38 10.61 -15.94
C PHE A 116 5.65 10.67 -14.58
N LEU A 117 4.54 9.96 -14.42
CA LEU A 117 3.82 9.90 -13.14
C LEU A 117 4.67 9.26 -12.02
N ILE A 118 5.43 8.21 -12.33
CA ILE A 118 6.35 7.59 -11.36
C ILE A 118 7.43 8.60 -10.95
N LEU A 119 8.02 9.32 -11.91
CA LEU A 119 9.02 10.34 -11.65
C LEU A 119 8.47 11.47 -10.78
N LEU A 120 7.28 11.99 -11.10
CA LEU A 120 6.61 13.02 -10.29
C LEU A 120 6.33 12.52 -8.86
N LEU A 121 5.82 11.29 -8.71
CA LEU A 121 5.59 10.70 -7.40
C LEU A 121 6.89 10.66 -6.59
N PHE A 122 8.00 10.26 -7.22
CA PHE A 122 9.29 10.20 -6.56
C PHE A 122 9.80 11.58 -6.16
N ILE A 123 9.73 12.58 -7.06
CA ILE A 123 10.14 13.96 -6.80
C ILE A 123 9.32 14.56 -5.67
N PHE A 124 7.98 14.50 -5.73
CA PHE A 124 7.11 15.05 -4.70
C PHE A 124 7.30 14.35 -3.35
N SER A 125 7.38 13.02 -3.34
CA SER A 125 7.58 12.26 -2.10
C SER A 125 8.94 12.55 -1.45
N THR A 126 10.02 12.66 -2.23
CA THR A 126 11.34 13.01 -1.71
C THR A 126 11.39 14.45 -1.22
N THR A 127 10.78 15.37 -1.93
CA THR A 127 10.66 16.77 -1.52
C THR A 127 9.91 16.87 -0.19
N LEU A 128 8.75 16.22 -0.08
CA LEU A 128 7.99 16.17 1.17
C LEU A 128 8.81 15.51 2.31
N TYR A 129 9.55 14.45 2.01
CA TYR A 129 10.42 13.82 2.99
C TYR A 129 11.50 14.79 3.51
N ILE A 130 12.17 15.52 2.63
CA ILE A 130 13.21 16.49 3.01
C ILE A 130 12.62 17.62 3.86
N PHE A 131 11.52 18.22 3.43
CA PHE A 131 10.90 19.34 4.13
C PHE A 131 10.28 18.96 5.47
N PHE A 132 9.65 17.78 5.53
CA PHE A 132 8.88 17.36 6.69
C PHE A 132 9.57 16.30 7.55
N ASN A 133 10.78 15.84 7.21
CA ASN A 133 11.46 14.78 7.95
C ASN A 133 11.55 15.07 9.46
N LYS A 134 11.88 16.31 9.85
CA LYS A 134 11.90 16.74 11.27
C LYS A 134 10.50 16.86 11.89
N LYS A 135 9.49 17.13 11.07
CA LYS A 135 8.07 17.31 11.49
C LYS A 135 7.26 16.01 11.40
N ILE A 136 7.73 15.04 10.65
CA ILE A 136 7.20 13.67 10.68
C ILE A 136 7.67 13.08 12.01
N LYS A 137 7.03 13.53 13.09
CA LYS A 137 7.21 12.89 14.38
C LYS A 137 6.73 11.46 14.25
N SER A 138 7.67 10.55 14.36
CA SER A 138 7.35 9.14 14.46
C SER A 138 7.36 8.78 15.93
N PRO A 139 6.20 8.44 16.54
CA PRO A 139 6.22 7.82 17.85
C PRO A 139 7.05 6.53 17.84
N LEU A 140 7.41 6.02 16.67
CA LEU A 140 8.27 4.86 16.47
C LEU A 140 9.76 5.15 16.76
N GLU A 141 10.17 6.39 16.90
CA GLU A 141 11.53 6.76 17.33
C GLU A 141 11.80 6.31 18.76
N LYS A 142 10.77 6.24 19.60
CA LYS A 142 10.88 5.63 20.93
C LYS A 142 10.81 4.11 20.76
N GLU A 143 11.81 3.38 21.23
CA GLU A 143 11.97 1.92 21.05
C GLU A 143 10.74 1.07 21.35
N ARG A 144 9.82 1.54 22.18
CA ARG A 144 8.60 0.84 22.59
C ARG A 144 7.50 0.76 21.52
N HIS A 145 7.52 1.61 20.50
CA HIS A 145 6.36 1.78 19.61
C HIS A 145 6.18 0.71 18.53
N PHE A 146 7.26 0.00 18.11
CA PHE A 146 7.10 -1.17 17.24
C PHE A 146 6.39 -2.36 17.91
N TYR A 147 6.24 -2.34 19.23
CA TYR A 147 5.46 -3.36 19.94
C TYR A 147 3.95 -3.19 19.76
N TYR A 148 3.49 -2.01 19.38
CA TYR A 148 2.06 -1.77 19.23
C TYR A 148 1.52 -2.36 17.93
N PRO A 149 0.45 -3.17 18.00
CA PRO A 149 -0.19 -3.76 16.81
C PRO A 149 -0.57 -2.72 15.74
N ARG A 150 -0.98 -1.52 16.17
CA ARG A 150 -1.37 -0.42 15.28
C ARG A 150 -0.23 0.08 14.41
N ALA A 151 0.99 0.17 14.95
CA ALA A 151 2.18 0.58 14.19
C ALA A 151 2.60 -0.49 13.18
N LYS A 152 2.54 -1.76 13.55
CA LYS A 152 2.78 -2.88 12.64
C LYS A 152 1.75 -2.92 11.52
N LEU A 153 0.48 -2.75 11.86
CA LEU A 153 -0.62 -2.72 10.89
C LEU A 153 -0.43 -1.56 9.91
N PHE A 154 -0.11 -0.36 10.41
CA PHE A 154 0.19 0.80 9.58
C PHE A 154 1.35 0.52 8.61
N LEU A 155 2.48 0.02 9.13
CA LEU A 155 3.67 -0.25 8.33
C LEU A 155 3.37 -1.23 7.19
N ILE A 156 2.71 -2.33 7.48
CA ILE A 156 2.41 -3.36 6.48
C ILE A 156 1.35 -2.86 5.50
N SER A 157 0.27 -2.27 5.99
CA SER A 157 -0.81 -1.76 5.14
C SER A 157 -0.34 -0.67 4.19
N THR A 158 0.51 0.26 4.67
CA THR A 158 1.03 1.34 3.82
C THR A 158 2.01 0.82 2.77
N ASN A 159 2.92 -0.12 3.14
CA ASN A 159 3.79 -0.75 2.14
C ASN A 159 2.96 -1.50 1.08
N LEU A 160 1.93 -2.23 1.48
CA LEU A 160 1.01 -2.90 0.56
C LEU A 160 0.33 -1.90 -0.38
N LEU A 161 -0.25 -0.83 0.15
CA LEU A 161 -0.93 0.19 -0.65
C LEU A 161 -0.01 0.79 -1.70
N ILE A 162 1.23 1.15 -1.32
CA ILE A 162 2.20 1.76 -2.25
C ILE A 162 2.63 0.75 -3.32
N ILE A 163 2.98 -0.46 -2.94
CA ILE A 163 3.44 -1.48 -3.90
C ILE A 163 2.30 -1.89 -4.83
N LEU A 164 1.10 -2.09 -4.30
CA LEU A 164 -0.07 -2.42 -5.10
C LEU A 164 -0.41 -1.27 -6.08
N TYR A 165 -0.26 -0.02 -5.65
CA TYR A 165 -0.49 1.14 -6.50
C TYR A 165 0.49 1.23 -7.66
N LEU A 166 1.79 1.00 -7.40
CA LEU A 166 2.86 1.20 -8.37
C LEU A 166 2.99 0.04 -9.38
N PHE A 167 2.85 -1.19 -8.91
CA PHE A 167 3.26 -2.36 -9.70
C PHE A 167 2.11 -3.21 -10.22
N PHE A 168 0.91 -3.07 -9.67
CA PHE A 168 -0.20 -3.94 -10.03
C PHE A 168 -1.40 -3.17 -10.58
N ASN A 169 -2.06 -3.73 -11.59
CA ASN A 169 -3.41 -3.32 -11.98
C ASN A 169 -4.38 -3.84 -10.93
N ASN A 170 -4.95 -2.95 -10.14
CA ASN A 170 -5.71 -3.33 -8.97
C ASN A 170 -7.17 -2.90 -9.06
N ASN A 171 -8.06 -3.75 -8.58
CA ASN A 171 -9.40 -3.34 -8.27
C ASN A 171 -9.42 -2.58 -6.93
N TYR A 172 -10.32 -1.62 -6.78
CA TYR A 172 -10.44 -0.77 -5.60
C TYR A 172 -10.70 -1.55 -4.29
N PHE A 173 -11.10 -2.82 -4.33
CA PHE A 173 -11.23 -3.67 -3.14
C PHE A 173 -9.95 -3.74 -2.28
N ARG A 174 -8.79 -3.44 -2.86
CA ARG A 174 -7.52 -3.39 -2.13
C ARG A 174 -7.37 -2.14 -1.28
N GLU A 175 -8.24 -1.18 -1.46
CA GLU A 175 -8.34 0.01 -0.62
C GLU A 175 -8.72 -0.33 0.84
N VAL A 176 -9.19 -1.55 1.12
CA VAL A 176 -9.40 -2.05 2.49
C VAL A 176 -8.16 -1.84 3.38
N PHE A 177 -6.96 -1.84 2.80
CA PHE A 177 -5.74 -1.60 3.56
C PHE A 177 -5.61 -0.17 4.11
N PHE A 178 -6.39 0.80 3.60
CA PHE A 178 -6.48 2.12 4.24
C PHE A 178 -7.04 2.05 5.66
N ILE A 179 -7.89 1.06 5.94
CA ILE A 179 -8.40 0.81 7.31
C ILE A 179 -7.24 0.55 8.28
N GLY A 180 -6.18 -0.13 7.82
CA GLY A 180 -4.99 -0.37 8.63
C GLY A 180 -4.10 0.86 8.84
N VAL A 181 -4.25 1.89 8.00
CA VAL A 181 -3.48 3.13 8.07
C VAL A 181 -4.08 4.11 9.10
N VAL A 182 -5.40 4.23 9.14
CA VAL A 182 -6.13 5.23 9.93
C VAL A 182 -5.83 5.19 11.44
N PRO A 183 -5.83 4.03 12.14
CA PRO A 183 -5.64 3.99 13.58
C PRO A 183 -4.30 4.57 14.04
N TYR A 184 -3.24 4.40 13.25
CA TYR A 184 -1.93 4.95 13.55
C TYR A 184 -1.90 6.47 13.33
N LEU A 185 -2.46 6.95 12.21
CA LEU A 185 -2.52 8.38 11.91
C LEU A 185 -3.33 9.15 12.96
N LEU A 186 -4.37 8.54 13.52
CA LEU A 186 -5.15 9.13 14.61
C LEU A 186 -4.31 9.36 15.87
N ILE A 187 -3.44 8.39 16.24
CA ILE A 187 -2.55 8.53 17.39
C ILE A 187 -1.54 9.66 17.14
N VAL A 188 -0.89 9.65 15.98
CA VAL A 188 0.12 10.66 15.63
C VAL A 188 -0.48 12.04 15.46
N LYS A 189 -1.75 12.14 15.03
CA LYS A 189 -2.51 13.40 15.01
C LYS A 189 -2.60 14.03 16.39
N ASN A 190 -2.86 13.23 17.42
CA ASN A 190 -2.95 13.71 18.80
C ASN A 190 -1.63 14.27 19.33
N GLU A 191 -0.49 13.85 18.76
CA GLU A 191 0.85 14.38 19.05
C GLU A 191 1.16 15.70 18.29
N LYS A 192 0.15 16.41 17.77
CA LYS A 192 0.26 17.66 17.02
C LYS A 192 1.08 17.56 15.71
N CYS A 193 1.15 16.38 15.10
CA CYS A 193 1.81 16.20 13.82
C CYS A 193 0.90 16.70 12.67
N VAL A 194 1.25 17.85 12.08
CA VAL A 194 0.49 18.45 10.97
C VAL A 194 0.41 17.51 9.77
N PHE A 195 1.51 16.82 9.46
CA PHE A 195 1.58 15.90 8.33
C PHE A 195 0.60 14.73 8.46
N SER A 196 0.45 14.19 9.68
CA SER A 196 -0.54 13.15 9.97
C SER A 196 -1.98 13.64 9.82
N LYS A 197 -2.23 14.90 10.20
CA LYS A 197 -3.56 15.52 10.00
C LYS A 197 -3.89 15.62 8.52
N ILE A 198 -2.95 16.05 7.69
CA ILE A 198 -3.14 16.16 6.24
C ILE A 198 -3.44 14.78 5.64
N CYS A 199 -2.61 13.76 5.92
CA CYS A 199 -2.83 12.40 5.43
C CYS A 199 -4.22 11.87 5.82
N LEU A 200 -4.59 12.03 7.09
CA LEU A 200 -5.88 11.57 7.59
C LEU A 200 -7.04 12.32 6.92
N SER A 201 -6.92 13.65 6.77
CA SER A 201 -7.95 14.47 6.11
C SER A 201 -8.13 14.07 4.64
N LEU A 202 -7.06 13.80 3.92
CA LEU A 202 -7.11 13.33 2.53
C LEU A 202 -7.81 11.97 2.41
N ILE A 203 -7.49 11.03 3.31
CA ILE A 203 -8.13 9.71 3.33
C ILE A 203 -9.63 9.85 3.63
N LEU A 204 -9.98 10.61 4.65
CA LEU A 204 -11.39 10.84 5.02
C LEU A 204 -12.14 11.55 3.92
N PHE A 205 -11.56 12.60 3.33
CA PHE A 205 -12.16 13.32 2.20
C PHE A 205 -12.42 12.39 1.02
N LYS A 206 -11.45 11.52 0.66
CA LYS A 206 -11.64 10.52 -0.39
C LYS A 206 -12.85 9.63 -0.12
N TYR A 207 -12.97 9.09 1.09
CA TYR A 207 -14.09 8.20 1.42
C TYR A 207 -15.42 8.91 1.44
N LEU A 208 -15.49 10.14 1.98
CA LEU A 208 -16.68 10.95 1.90
C LEU A 208 -17.06 11.26 0.46
N PHE A 209 -16.10 11.68 -0.35
CA PHE A 209 -16.29 11.91 -1.78
C PHE A 209 -16.87 10.66 -2.49
N MET A 210 -16.30 9.48 -2.20
CA MET A 210 -16.78 8.22 -2.76
C MET A 210 -18.20 7.88 -2.32
N ILE A 211 -18.58 8.10 -1.06
CA ILE A 211 -19.93 7.84 -0.57
C ILE A 211 -20.96 8.68 -1.33
N PHE A 212 -20.68 9.96 -1.56
CA PHE A 212 -21.64 10.88 -2.17
C PHE A 212 -21.70 10.77 -3.69
N PHE A 213 -20.58 10.56 -4.37
CA PHE A 213 -20.49 10.68 -5.82
C PHE A 213 -20.36 9.36 -6.57
N TRP A 214 -19.87 8.31 -5.91
CA TRP A 214 -19.61 7.03 -6.56
C TRP A 214 -20.86 6.31 -7.08
N PRO A 215 -22.03 6.34 -6.41
CA PRO A 215 -23.24 5.75 -6.97
C PRO A 215 -23.57 6.28 -8.35
N LYS A 216 -23.36 7.58 -8.59
CA LYS A 216 -23.59 8.18 -9.91
C LYS A 216 -22.65 7.60 -10.98
N VAL A 217 -21.36 7.42 -10.65
CA VAL A 217 -20.37 6.84 -11.57
C VAL A 217 -20.68 5.38 -11.89
N LEU A 218 -21.22 4.62 -10.93
CA LEU A 218 -21.57 3.21 -11.13
C LEU A 218 -22.70 3.01 -12.14
N PHE A 219 -23.68 3.91 -12.15
CA PHE A 219 -24.90 3.76 -12.95
C PHE A 219 -24.91 4.62 -14.20
N SER A 220 -23.89 5.47 -14.43
CA SER A 220 -23.78 6.30 -15.64
C SER A 220 -23.00 5.60 -16.76
N ASP A 221 -23.26 6.01 -18.00
CA ASP A 221 -22.35 5.71 -19.11
C ASP A 221 -21.21 6.73 -19.09
N ILE A 222 -20.03 6.29 -18.59
CA ILE A 222 -18.86 7.18 -18.45
C ILE A 222 -18.44 7.81 -19.78
N ASN A 223 -18.62 7.12 -20.89
CA ASN A 223 -18.16 7.64 -22.17
C ASN A 223 -18.97 8.88 -22.61
N ASN A 224 -20.21 8.98 -22.17
CA ASN A 224 -21.13 10.03 -22.55
C ASN A 224 -21.44 11.05 -21.44
N ASP A 225 -21.05 10.77 -20.19
CA ASP A 225 -21.33 11.66 -19.05
C ASP A 225 -20.05 12.33 -18.55
N ILE A 226 -19.84 13.58 -18.95
CA ILE A 226 -18.70 14.44 -18.57
C ILE A 226 -18.58 14.54 -17.03
N PHE A 227 -19.70 14.60 -16.30
CA PHE A 227 -19.70 14.70 -14.86
C PHE A 227 -19.14 13.43 -14.20
N SER A 228 -19.49 12.26 -14.71
CA SER A 228 -18.94 10.99 -14.24
C SER A 228 -17.45 10.82 -14.56
N GLN A 229 -17.00 11.33 -15.72
CA GLN A 229 -15.57 11.40 -16.05
C GLN A 229 -14.81 12.28 -15.07
N LEU A 230 -15.37 13.44 -14.73
CA LEU A 230 -14.75 14.37 -13.75
C LEU A 230 -14.65 13.77 -12.36
N ILE A 231 -15.70 13.11 -11.86
CA ILE A 231 -15.69 12.41 -10.57
C ILE A 231 -14.61 11.33 -10.56
N LEU A 232 -14.52 10.55 -11.63
CA LEU A 232 -13.50 9.50 -11.77
C LEU A 232 -12.08 10.10 -11.77
N GLY A 233 -11.86 11.19 -12.50
CA GLY A 233 -10.58 11.91 -12.51
C GLY A 233 -10.19 12.41 -11.12
N ILE A 234 -11.12 13.00 -10.38
CA ILE A 234 -10.90 13.46 -9.00
C ILE A 234 -10.52 12.28 -8.08
N LYS A 235 -11.25 11.16 -8.18
CA LYS A 235 -10.96 9.95 -7.37
C LYS A 235 -9.53 9.45 -7.62
N ILE A 236 -9.13 9.34 -8.86
CA ILE A 236 -7.81 8.84 -9.25
C ILE A 236 -6.70 9.80 -8.81
N LEU A 237 -6.94 11.10 -8.95
CA LEU A 237 -6.03 12.13 -8.47
C LEU A 237 -5.87 12.09 -6.94
N LEU A 238 -6.96 11.89 -6.20
CA LEU A 238 -6.92 11.72 -4.75
C LEU A 238 -6.09 10.50 -4.34
N ASP A 239 -6.25 9.36 -5.02
CA ASP A 239 -5.44 8.17 -4.78
C ASP A 239 -3.94 8.47 -4.95
N TYR A 240 -3.59 9.15 -6.02
CA TYR A 240 -2.20 9.53 -6.30
C TYR A 240 -1.62 10.47 -5.25
N ILE A 241 -2.37 11.51 -4.86
CA ILE A 241 -1.97 12.46 -3.80
C ILE A 241 -1.77 11.74 -2.46
N ILE A 242 -2.70 10.85 -2.08
CA ILE A 242 -2.58 10.10 -0.82
C ILE A 242 -1.32 9.25 -0.81
N ILE A 243 -0.99 8.58 -1.92
CA ILE A 243 0.24 7.80 -2.03
C ILE A 243 1.48 8.69 -1.90
N ILE A 244 1.50 9.88 -2.54
CA ILE A 244 2.58 10.85 -2.38
C ILE A 244 2.79 11.21 -0.89
N PHE A 245 1.71 11.45 -0.15
CA PHE A 245 1.81 11.82 1.26
C PHE A 245 2.14 10.64 2.19
N LEU A 246 1.72 9.42 1.86
CA LEU A 246 2.06 8.23 2.65
C LEU A 246 3.51 7.76 2.47
N THR A 247 4.07 7.98 1.28
CA THR A 247 5.43 7.52 0.95
C THR A 247 6.53 8.07 1.88
N PRO A 248 6.58 9.36 2.25
CA PRO A 248 7.54 9.87 3.23
C PRO A 248 7.46 9.21 4.60
N TYR A 249 6.24 8.90 5.06
CA TYR A 249 6.06 8.16 6.32
C TYR A 249 6.70 6.79 6.23
N ILE A 250 6.40 6.05 5.16
CA ILE A 250 6.87 4.68 5.05
C ILE A 250 8.38 4.61 4.84
N ILE A 251 8.96 5.56 4.11
CA ILE A 251 10.42 5.68 3.97
C ILE A 251 11.04 5.85 5.36
N LYS A 252 10.54 6.81 6.15
CA LYS A 252 11.07 7.06 7.50
C LYS A 252 10.93 5.84 8.40
N LEU A 253 9.76 5.19 8.40
CA LEU A 253 9.52 4.02 9.24
C LEU A 253 10.36 2.81 8.84
N ASN A 254 10.50 2.56 7.55
CA ASN A 254 11.35 1.48 7.05
C ASN A 254 12.82 1.74 7.36
N LEU A 255 13.30 2.99 7.27
CA LEU A 255 14.67 3.36 7.67
C LEU A 255 14.91 3.14 9.18
N ILE A 256 13.95 3.53 10.03
CA ILE A 256 14.05 3.28 11.48
C ILE A 256 14.07 1.78 11.74
N LEU A 257 13.19 1.01 11.11
CA LEU A 257 13.15 -0.44 11.25
C LEU A 257 14.47 -1.08 10.81
N PHE A 258 15.02 -0.66 9.68
CA PHE A 258 16.28 -1.14 9.14
C PHE A 258 17.44 -0.85 10.11
N LYS A 259 17.61 0.40 10.54
CA LYS A 259 18.64 0.79 11.52
C LYS A 259 18.54 -0.06 12.79
N LYS A 260 17.34 -0.21 13.34
CA LYS A 260 17.10 -1.02 14.53
C LYS A 260 17.45 -2.50 14.34
N THR A 261 17.07 -3.06 13.18
CA THR A 261 17.28 -4.48 12.87
C THR A 261 18.76 -4.82 12.76
N PHE A 262 19.54 -3.93 12.12
CA PHE A 262 20.96 -4.13 11.89
C PHE A 262 21.87 -3.46 12.95
N LYS A 263 21.29 -2.88 14.01
CA LYS A 263 22.02 -2.18 15.09
C LYS A 263 22.98 -1.10 14.56
N LEU A 264 22.61 -0.46 13.44
CA LEU A 264 23.39 0.63 12.90
C LEU A 264 23.23 1.86 13.81
N SER A 265 24.36 2.50 14.18
CA SER A 265 24.34 3.75 14.94
C SER A 265 23.53 4.82 14.19
N SER A 266 22.67 5.50 14.91
CA SER A 266 21.89 6.63 14.41
C SER A 266 22.77 7.86 14.22
#